data_b7fba46929b00867515c1656b407695b
#
_entry.id   b7fba46929b00867515c1656b407695b
#
_cell.length_a   1.000
_cell.length_b   1.000
_cell.length_c   1.000
_cell.angle_alpha   90.00
_cell.angle_beta   90.00
_cell.angle_gamma   90.00
#
_symmetry.space_group_name_H-M   'P 1'
#
loop_
_entity.id
_entity.type
_entity.pdbx_description
1 polymer ?
#
loop_
_entity_poly.entity_id
_entity_poly.type
_entity_poly.pdbx_seq_one_letter_code
_entity_poly.pdbx_strand_id
1 'polypeptide(L)'
;MLIADSITVGYGSPVLDDVTLTISPGEIVGLGGESGSGKTTLAATLAGLRTPDAGRVTVDGVPPRRARGTTAMVFQSPRAATNPHFTVAQIIAEPARIHRRPIDIPALATTVGLTPDLLDRRPHTLSEGQLQRACLARALAQSPRYLLLDEPTAMLDAATTAAVIRLVVQHATTLGVLLISHDPALLEVACTRVHTLHKGTISPQLPQSGLSEPI
;
A
#
# COMPACT_ATOMS: atom_id res chain seq x y z
N MET A 1 -9.40 11.53 6.64
CA MET A 1 -9.40 10.08 6.98
C MET A 1 -9.89 9.27 5.81
N LEU A 2 -9.26 8.13 5.54
CA LEU A 2 -9.75 7.11 4.61
C LEU A 2 -10.59 6.10 5.42
N ILE A 3 -11.85 5.93 5.05
CA ILE A 3 -12.82 5.15 5.82
C ILE A 3 -13.53 4.17 4.90
N ALA A 4 -13.51 2.89 5.26
CA ALA A 4 -14.49 1.90 4.85
C ALA A 4 -15.54 1.80 5.97
N ASP A 5 -16.82 1.96 5.65
CA ASP A 5 -17.94 1.99 6.58
C ASP A 5 -18.92 0.88 6.19
N SER A 6 -18.90 -0.21 6.95
CA SER A 6 -19.77 -1.40 6.79
C SER A 6 -19.79 -1.93 5.35
N ILE A 7 -18.61 -2.08 4.73
CA ILE A 7 -18.54 -2.48 3.32
C ILE A 7 -18.71 -3.98 3.16
N THR A 8 -19.54 -4.37 2.19
CA THR A 8 -19.68 -5.74 1.69
C THR A 8 -19.24 -5.76 0.23
N VAL A 9 -18.42 -6.77 -0.14
CA VAL A 9 -17.89 -6.94 -1.50
C VAL A 9 -17.90 -8.41 -1.87
N GLY A 10 -18.44 -8.75 -3.03
CA GLY A 10 -18.50 -10.14 -3.50
C GLY A 10 -18.21 -10.31 -5.00
N TYR A 11 -18.00 -11.56 -5.42
CA TYR A 11 -17.86 -12.02 -6.81
C TYR A 11 -18.78 -13.23 -7.03
N GLY A 12 -20.08 -13.04 -6.80
CA GLY A 12 -21.06 -14.13 -6.73
C GLY A 12 -21.22 -14.72 -5.33
N SER A 13 -20.18 -14.71 -4.51
CA SER A 13 -20.21 -14.96 -3.06
C SER A 13 -19.49 -13.81 -2.31
N PRO A 14 -19.88 -13.51 -1.06
CA PRO A 14 -19.21 -12.49 -0.26
C PRO A 14 -17.72 -12.81 -0.04
N VAL A 15 -16.86 -11.82 -0.29
CA VAL A 15 -15.41 -11.85 -0.01
C VAL A 15 -15.10 -10.95 1.19
N LEU A 16 -15.83 -9.83 1.31
CA LEU A 16 -15.85 -8.97 2.49
C LEU A 16 -17.29 -8.86 2.96
N ASP A 17 -17.47 -8.92 4.27
CA ASP A 17 -18.79 -8.88 4.90
C ASP A 17 -18.77 -7.92 6.09
N ASP A 18 -19.52 -6.81 5.98
CA ASP A 18 -19.66 -5.76 7.00
C ASP A 18 -18.31 -5.25 7.56
N VAL A 19 -17.35 -4.97 6.67
CA VAL A 19 -16.00 -4.53 7.06
C VAL A 19 -15.98 -3.04 7.32
N THR A 20 -15.57 -2.66 8.53
CA THR A 20 -15.31 -1.25 8.91
C THR A 20 -13.83 -1.07 9.25
N LEU A 21 -13.17 -0.13 8.55
CA LEU A 21 -11.76 0.21 8.76
C LEU A 21 -11.55 1.70 8.54
N THR A 22 -10.76 2.31 9.42
CA THR A 22 -10.36 3.73 9.31
C THR A 22 -8.85 3.84 9.25
N ILE A 23 -8.33 4.73 8.42
CA ILE A 23 -6.90 5.04 8.32
C ILE A 23 -6.76 6.56 8.41
N SER A 24 -6.01 7.03 9.41
CA SER A 24 -5.73 8.45 9.64
C SER A 24 -4.38 8.85 9.03
N PRO A 25 -4.20 10.10 8.56
CA PRO A 25 -2.86 10.61 8.29
C PRO A 25 -1.97 10.52 9.54
N GLY A 26 -0.72 10.14 9.36
CA GLY A 26 0.21 9.92 10.47
C GLY A 26 0.13 8.52 11.09
N GLU A 27 -0.65 7.61 10.52
CA GLU A 27 -0.90 6.28 11.06
C GLU A 27 -0.49 5.19 10.07
N ILE A 28 0.10 4.10 10.58
CA ILE A 28 0.32 2.86 9.83
C ILE A 28 -0.62 1.80 10.41
N VAL A 29 -1.61 1.41 9.63
CA VAL A 29 -2.54 0.33 9.95
C VAL A 29 -2.07 -0.95 9.30
N GLY A 30 -1.80 -1.97 10.09
CA GLY A 30 -1.46 -3.32 9.63
C GLY A 30 -2.70 -4.15 9.34
N LEU A 31 -2.65 -4.96 8.29
CA LEU A 31 -3.69 -5.92 7.96
C LEU A 31 -3.07 -7.30 7.69
N GLY A 32 -3.23 -8.20 8.65
CA GLY A 32 -2.89 -9.60 8.55
C GLY A 32 -4.06 -10.46 8.08
N GLY A 33 -3.81 -11.76 7.91
CA GLY A 33 -4.82 -12.77 7.58
C GLY A 33 -4.35 -13.75 6.53
N GLU A 34 -5.05 -14.88 6.43
CA GLU A 34 -4.73 -15.96 5.50
C GLU A 34 -4.81 -15.53 4.03
N SER A 35 -4.15 -16.30 3.15
CA SER A 35 -4.30 -16.09 1.70
C SER A 35 -5.76 -16.30 1.30
N GLY A 36 -6.28 -15.42 0.43
CA GLY A 36 -7.68 -15.48 -0.01
C GLY A 36 -8.69 -14.88 0.99
N SER A 37 -8.29 -14.36 2.15
CA SER A 37 -9.21 -13.77 3.14
C SER A 37 -9.89 -12.47 2.68
N GLY A 38 -9.43 -11.84 1.57
CA GLY A 38 -10.01 -10.61 1.03
C GLY A 38 -9.15 -9.34 1.20
N LYS A 39 -7.91 -9.43 1.70
CA LYS A 39 -7.03 -8.27 1.95
C LYS A 39 -6.81 -7.39 0.72
N THR A 40 -6.44 -7.99 -0.40
CA THR A 40 -6.30 -7.28 -1.69
C THR A 40 -7.60 -6.66 -2.15
N THR A 41 -8.74 -7.34 -1.93
CA THR A 41 -10.08 -6.81 -2.25
C THR A 41 -10.40 -5.58 -1.40
N LEU A 42 -10.08 -5.62 -0.10
CA LEU A 42 -10.24 -4.46 0.78
C LEU A 42 -9.36 -3.29 0.33
N ALA A 43 -8.07 -3.52 0.06
CA ALA A 43 -7.17 -2.48 -0.43
C ALA A 43 -7.66 -1.87 -1.76
N ALA A 44 -8.07 -2.71 -2.73
CA ALA A 44 -8.61 -2.26 -4.01
C ALA A 44 -9.91 -1.43 -3.84
N THR A 45 -10.76 -1.81 -2.88
CA THR A 45 -12.01 -1.08 -2.57
C THR A 45 -11.68 0.28 -1.93
N LEU A 46 -10.76 0.32 -0.97
CA LEU A 46 -10.27 1.56 -0.36
C LEU A 46 -9.60 2.49 -1.38
N ALA A 47 -8.87 1.93 -2.36
CA ALA A 47 -8.27 2.69 -3.46
C ALA A 47 -9.30 3.24 -4.46
N GLY A 48 -10.57 2.84 -4.36
CA GLY A 48 -11.61 3.20 -5.32
C GLY A 48 -11.53 2.47 -6.65
N LEU A 49 -10.71 1.41 -6.74
CA LEU A 49 -10.59 0.53 -7.91
C LEU A 49 -11.79 -0.42 -8.01
N ARG A 50 -12.46 -0.67 -6.89
CA ARG A 50 -13.69 -1.42 -6.80
C ARG A 50 -14.75 -0.65 -6.02
N THR A 51 -16.00 -0.74 -6.45
CA THR A 51 -17.15 -0.19 -5.70
C THR A 51 -17.68 -1.30 -4.79
N PRO A 52 -17.93 -1.06 -3.51
CA PRO A 52 -18.57 -2.02 -2.64
C PRO A 52 -20.03 -2.28 -3.08
N ASP A 53 -20.54 -3.48 -2.82
CA ASP A 53 -21.92 -3.90 -3.09
C ASP A 53 -22.88 -3.30 -2.04
N ALA A 54 -22.39 -3.13 -0.78
CA ALA A 54 -23.07 -2.44 0.31
C ALA A 54 -22.07 -1.64 1.14
N GLY A 55 -22.55 -0.68 1.93
CA GLY A 55 -21.72 0.24 2.69
C GLY A 55 -21.10 1.32 1.79
N ARG A 56 -20.04 1.96 2.28
CA ARG A 56 -19.39 3.05 1.52
C ARG A 56 -17.91 3.20 1.88
N VAL A 57 -17.15 3.75 0.93
CA VAL A 57 -15.78 4.22 1.16
C VAL A 57 -15.74 5.72 0.99
N THR A 58 -15.05 6.42 1.90
CA THR A 58 -14.81 7.87 1.81
C THR A 58 -13.33 8.19 2.03
N VAL A 59 -12.84 9.16 1.29
CA VAL A 59 -11.51 9.76 1.40
C VAL A 59 -11.71 11.22 1.78
N ASP A 60 -11.38 11.59 3.00
CA ASP A 60 -11.60 12.93 3.55
C ASP A 60 -13.07 13.43 3.38
N GLY A 61 -14.03 12.53 3.60
CA GLY A 61 -15.46 12.81 3.54
C GLY A 61 -16.09 12.76 2.14
N VAL A 62 -15.30 12.51 1.07
CA VAL A 62 -15.83 12.39 -0.29
C VAL A 62 -15.60 10.99 -0.86
N PRO A 63 -16.42 10.53 -1.82
CA PRO A 63 -16.17 9.23 -2.47
C PRO A 63 -14.80 9.19 -3.18
N PRO A 64 -14.12 8.02 -3.24
CA PRO A 64 -12.77 7.90 -3.84
C PRO A 64 -12.68 8.44 -5.27
N ARG A 65 -13.74 8.30 -6.06
CA ARG A 65 -13.80 8.83 -7.44
C ARG A 65 -13.67 10.35 -7.51
N ARG A 66 -14.01 11.08 -6.45
CA ARG A 66 -13.87 12.55 -6.36
C ARG A 66 -12.54 12.95 -5.72
N ALA A 67 -11.89 12.03 -5.02
CA ALA A 67 -10.59 12.22 -4.36
C ALA A 67 -9.42 11.68 -5.18
N ARG A 68 -9.47 11.82 -6.51
CA ARG A 68 -8.44 11.27 -7.42
C ARG A 68 -7.04 11.75 -7.07
N GLY A 69 -6.09 10.81 -7.02
CA GLY A 69 -4.70 11.10 -6.69
C GLY A 69 -4.41 11.24 -5.19
N THR A 70 -5.45 11.19 -4.34
CA THR A 70 -5.29 11.26 -2.87
C THR A 70 -4.89 9.91 -2.27
N THR A 71 -5.27 8.80 -2.92
CA THR A 71 -4.91 7.44 -2.52
C THR A 71 -4.04 6.80 -3.61
N ALA A 72 -2.92 6.21 -3.22
CA ALA A 72 -2.06 5.42 -4.10
C ALA A 72 -1.98 3.97 -3.60
N MET A 73 -1.87 3.01 -4.53
CA MET A 73 -1.75 1.59 -4.21
C MET A 73 -0.50 0.99 -4.85
N VAL A 74 0.24 0.22 -4.06
CA VAL A 74 1.33 -0.63 -4.51
C VAL A 74 0.84 -2.08 -4.45
N PHE A 75 0.87 -2.75 -5.59
CA PHE A 75 0.36 -4.12 -5.72
C PHE A 75 1.43 -5.16 -5.37
N GLN A 76 0.99 -6.34 -5.00
CA GLN A 76 1.84 -7.48 -4.66
C GLN A 76 2.80 -7.87 -5.79
N SER A 77 2.35 -7.86 -7.05
CA SER A 77 3.18 -8.16 -8.21
C SER A 77 3.56 -6.90 -8.96
N PRO A 78 4.80 -6.39 -8.81
CA PRO A 78 5.24 -5.19 -9.50
C PRO A 78 5.30 -5.40 -11.03
N ARG A 79 5.59 -6.63 -11.51
CA ARG A 79 5.61 -6.94 -12.94
C ARG A 79 4.22 -6.84 -13.57
N ALA A 80 3.19 -7.33 -12.90
CA ALA A 80 1.81 -7.22 -13.38
C ALA A 80 1.29 -5.77 -13.30
N ALA A 81 1.85 -4.96 -12.41
CA ALA A 81 1.45 -3.58 -12.16
C ALA A 81 2.18 -2.55 -13.03
N THR A 82 3.11 -2.96 -13.90
CA THR A 82 3.92 -2.05 -14.73
C THR A 82 3.81 -2.38 -16.20
N ASN A 83 3.91 -1.34 -17.06
CA ASN A 83 4.03 -1.55 -18.49
C ASN A 83 5.45 -2.08 -18.80
N PRO A 84 5.58 -3.29 -19.41
CA PRO A 84 6.88 -3.90 -19.68
C PRO A 84 7.76 -3.11 -20.68
N HIS A 85 7.15 -2.21 -21.45
CA HIS A 85 7.85 -1.37 -22.42
C HIS A 85 8.36 -0.06 -21.83
N PHE A 86 7.93 0.33 -20.64
CA PHE A 86 8.37 1.55 -19.99
C PHE A 86 9.72 1.37 -19.32
N THR A 87 10.52 2.43 -19.30
CA THR A 87 11.70 2.52 -18.44
C THR A 87 11.28 2.82 -17.00
N VAL A 88 12.18 2.62 -16.04
CA VAL A 88 11.95 2.99 -14.63
C VAL A 88 11.53 4.46 -14.51
N ALA A 89 12.24 5.35 -15.22
CA ALA A 89 11.88 6.77 -15.23
C ALA A 89 10.45 7.01 -15.74
N GLN A 90 10.03 6.29 -16.78
CA GLN A 90 8.68 6.40 -17.32
C GLN A 90 7.62 5.83 -16.35
N ILE A 91 7.93 4.73 -15.66
CA ILE A 91 7.06 4.13 -14.63
C ILE A 91 6.84 5.14 -13.49
N ILE A 92 7.91 5.74 -12.98
CA ILE A 92 7.84 6.73 -11.90
C ILE A 92 7.06 7.97 -12.34
N ALA A 93 7.28 8.43 -13.58
CA ALA A 93 6.66 9.64 -14.11
C ALA A 93 5.17 9.47 -14.47
N GLU A 94 4.66 8.25 -14.60
CA GLU A 94 3.32 7.98 -15.12
C GLU A 94 2.20 8.77 -14.41
N PRO A 95 2.08 8.78 -13.06
CA PRO A 95 1.04 9.55 -12.37
C PRO A 95 1.18 11.06 -12.57
N ALA A 96 2.41 11.57 -12.55
CA ALA A 96 2.68 12.99 -12.74
C ALA A 96 2.28 13.46 -14.15
N ARG A 97 2.49 12.61 -15.17
CA ARG A 97 2.06 12.86 -16.55
C ARG A 97 0.53 12.91 -16.66
N ILE A 98 -0.17 11.97 -16.02
CA ILE A 98 -1.65 11.93 -16.00
C ILE A 98 -2.21 13.19 -15.36
N HIS A 99 -1.62 13.64 -14.25
CA HIS A 99 -2.08 14.82 -13.50
C HIS A 99 -1.43 16.13 -13.96
N ARG A 100 -0.55 16.10 -14.98
CA ARG A 100 0.19 17.27 -15.52
C ARG A 100 0.94 18.05 -14.42
N ARG A 101 1.59 17.33 -13.50
CA ARG A 101 2.39 17.91 -12.41
C ARG A 101 3.87 17.75 -12.70
N PRO A 102 4.70 18.76 -12.35
CA PRO A 102 6.15 18.56 -12.39
C PRO A 102 6.58 17.53 -11.37
N ILE A 103 7.62 16.76 -11.68
CA ILE A 103 8.17 15.73 -10.81
C ILE A 103 9.69 15.68 -10.97
N ASP A 104 10.38 15.55 -9.85
CA ASP A 104 11.81 15.26 -9.80
C ASP A 104 12.03 13.73 -9.71
N ILE A 105 12.18 13.08 -10.87
CA ILE A 105 12.36 11.63 -10.96
C ILE A 105 13.65 11.17 -10.27
N PRO A 106 14.82 11.81 -10.47
CA PRO A 106 16.04 11.47 -9.76
C PRO A 106 15.89 11.52 -8.23
N ALA A 107 15.28 12.56 -7.69
CA ALA A 107 15.06 12.68 -6.26
C ALA A 107 14.15 11.56 -5.72
N LEU A 108 13.05 11.26 -6.40
CA LEU A 108 12.17 10.14 -6.02
C LEU A 108 12.85 8.78 -6.12
N ALA A 109 13.64 8.54 -7.17
CA ALA A 109 14.42 7.31 -7.31
C ALA A 109 15.42 7.15 -6.16
N THR A 110 16.14 8.22 -5.82
CA THR A 110 17.06 8.24 -4.68
C THR A 110 16.32 7.94 -3.36
N THR A 111 15.16 8.55 -3.16
CA THR A 111 14.32 8.32 -1.96
C THR A 111 14.01 6.85 -1.75
N VAL A 112 13.74 6.09 -2.81
CA VAL A 112 13.46 4.65 -2.72
C VAL A 112 14.71 3.78 -2.89
N GLY A 113 15.91 4.37 -2.91
CA GLY A 113 17.18 3.65 -3.03
C GLY A 113 17.44 3.05 -4.41
N LEU A 114 16.90 3.64 -5.47
CA LEU A 114 17.26 3.33 -6.85
C LEU A 114 18.41 4.20 -7.32
N THR A 115 19.39 3.59 -7.95
CA THR A 115 20.54 4.30 -8.52
C THR A 115 20.22 4.88 -9.90
N PRO A 116 20.89 5.98 -10.33
CA PRO A 116 20.58 6.65 -11.60
C PRO A 116 20.67 5.74 -12.83
N ASP A 117 21.60 4.77 -12.83
CA ASP A 117 21.80 3.81 -13.93
C ASP A 117 20.61 2.87 -14.16
N LEU A 118 19.71 2.77 -13.18
CA LEU A 118 18.48 1.97 -13.29
C LEU A 118 17.37 2.72 -14.01
N LEU A 119 17.42 4.05 -14.10
CA LEU A 119 16.32 4.86 -14.62
C LEU A 119 15.96 4.56 -16.07
N ASP A 120 16.92 4.20 -16.89
CA ASP A 120 16.73 3.86 -18.30
C ASP A 120 16.46 2.37 -18.53
N ARG A 121 16.51 1.56 -17.47
CA ARG A 121 16.25 0.12 -17.56
C ARG A 121 14.75 -0.18 -17.62
N ARG A 122 14.43 -1.33 -18.20
CA ARG A 122 13.05 -1.84 -18.33
C ARG A 122 12.77 -2.94 -17.31
N PRO A 123 11.49 -3.22 -16.96
CA PRO A 123 11.10 -4.20 -15.95
C PRO A 123 11.79 -5.57 -16.06
N HIS A 124 11.98 -6.09 -17.27
CA HIS A 124 12.58 -7.42 -17.48
C HIS A 124 14.08 -7.49 -17.14
N THR A 125 14.76 -6.35 -17.00
CA THR A 125 16.20 -6.28 -16.65
C THR A 125 16.43 -5.95 -15.18
N LEU A 126 15.38 -5.83 -14.39
CA LEU A 126 15.42 -5.47 -12.97
C LEU A 126 15.18 -6.68 -12.08
N SER A 127 15.80 -6.66 -10.89
CA SER A 127 15.38 -7.56 -9.82
C SER A 127 13.97 -7.20 -9.33
N GLU A 128 13.28 -8.15 -8.70
CA GLU A 128 11.94 -7.92 -8.16
C GLU A 128 11.94 -6.76 -7.16
N GLY A 129 12.95 -6.69 -6.28
CA GLY A 129 13.10 -5.61 -5.32
C GLY A 129 13.38 -4.25 -5.94
N GLN A 130 14.13 -4.19 -7.05
CA GLN A 130 14.34 -2.94 -7.80
C GLN A 130 13.03 -2.46 -8.41
N LEU A 131 12.25 -3.37 -9.00
CA LEU A 131 10.97 -3.04 -9.62
C LEU A 131 9.92 -2.67 -8.57
N GLN A 132 9.91 -3.33 -7.41
CA GLN A 132 9.05 -2.97 -6.28
C GLN A 132 9.33 -1.55 -5.78
N ARG A 133 10.60 -1.18 -5.65
CA ARG A 133 11.00 0.19 -5.29
C ARG A 133 10.59 1.21 -6.36
N ALA A 134 10.66 0.86 -7.64
CA ALA A 134 10.15 1.71 -8.72
C ALA A 134 8.62 1.90 -8.62
N CYS A 135 7.85 0.85 -8.27
CA CYS A 135 6.42 0.95 -8.02
C CYS A 135 6.10 1.82 -6.79
N LEU A 136 6.93 1.75 -5.75
CA LEU A 136 6.79 2.63 -4.58
C LEU A 136 7.09 4.10 -4.94
N ALA A 137 8.17 4.37 -5.70
CA ALA A 137 8.45 5.71 -6.21
C ALA A 137 7.29 6.25 -7.08
N ARG A 138 6.72 5.40 -7.95
CA ARG A 138 5.52 5.74 -8.72
C ARG A 138 4.34 6.12 -7.84
N ALA A 139 4.09 5.38 -6.77
CA ALA A 139 3.03 5.70 -5.82
C ALA A 139 3.27 7.04 -5.12
N LEU A 140 4.50 7.29 -4.66
CA LEU A 140 4.90 8.57 -4.03
C LEU A 140 4.86 9.76 -5.00
N ALA A 141 5.10 9.53 -6.31
CA ALA A 141 5.00 10.53 -7.36
C ALA A 141 3.60 11.17 -7.46
N GLN A 142 2.59 10.48 -6.98
CA GLN A 142 1.22 10.99 -6.88
C GLN A 142 1.04 12.04 -5.78
N SER A 143 2.01 12.14 -4.85
CA SER A 143 1.89 12.91 -3.59
C SER A 143 0.60 12.54 -2.84
N PRO A 144 0.37 11.22 -2.58
CA PRO A 144 -0.87 10.77 -1.99
C PRO A 144 -0.96 11.20 -0.53
N ARG A 145 -2.17 11.21 0.03
CA ARG A 145 -2.41 11.30 1.49
C ARG A 145 -2.55 9.92 2.12
N TYR A 146 -2.91 8.92 1.32
CA TYR A 146 -3.07 7.53 1.76
C TYR A 146 -2.31 6.60 0.82
N LEU A 147 -1.49 5.73 1.41
CA LEU A 147 -0.66 4.75 0.71
C LEU A 147 -1.10 3.34 1.12
N LEU A 148 -1.59 2.56 0.16
CA LEU A 148 -2.03 1.19 0.37
C LEU A 148 -0.97 0.25 -0.20
N LEU A 149 -0.39 -0.57 0.65
CA LEU A 149 0.72 -1.47 0.33
C LEU A 149 0.24 -2.92 0.45
N ASP A 150 0.04 -3.58 -0.69
CA ASP A 150 -0.40 -4.97 -0.74
C ASP A 150 0.82 -5.89 -0.87
N GLU A 151 1.22 -6.52 0.23
CA GLU A 151 2.36 -7.44 0.33
C GLU A 151 3.67 -6.84 -0.27
N PRO A 152 4.08 -5.61 0.10
CA PRO A 152 5.15 -4.89 -0.60
C PRO A 152 6.53 -5.54 -0.46
N THR A 153 6.67 -6.53 0.40
CA THR A 153 7.94 -7.18 0.75
C THR A 153 7.98 -8.69 0.48
N ALA A 154 6.91 -9.26 -0.08
CA ALA A 154 6.76 -10.72 -0.25
C ALA A 154 7.85 -11.40 -1.08
N MET A 155 8.51 -10.65 -1.99
CA MET A 155 9.57 -11.17 -2.89
C MET A 155 10.93 -10.54 -2.61
N LEU A 156 11.13 -9.97 -1.41
CA LEU A 156 12.34 -9.24 -1.05
C LEU A 156 13.17 -10.03 -0.02
N ASP A 157 14.49 -9.88 -0.11
CA ASP A 157 15.38 -10.30 0.96
C ASP A 157 15.21 -9.42 2.21
N ALA A 158 15.72 -9.88 3.35
CA ALA A 158 15.55 -9.19 4.64
C ALA A 158 16.11 -7.75 4.64
N ALA A 159 17.23 -7.50 3.96
CA ALA A 159 17.85 -6.18 3.91
C ALA A 159 17.00 -5.20 3.09
N THR A 160 16.50 -5.64 1.95
CA THR A 160 15.60 -4.86 1.08
C THR A 160 14.25 -4.62 1.76
N THR A 161 13.69 -5.64 2.44
CA THR A 161 12.48 -5.51 3.27
C THR A 161 12.65 -4.41 4.31
N ALA A 162 13.72 -4.46 5.11
CA ALA A 162 14.00 -3.46 6.12
C ALA A 162 14.15 -2.03 5.53
N ALA A 163 14.75 -1.91 4.34
CA ALA A 163 14.88 -0.63 3.65
C ALA A 163 13.52 -0.06 3.21
N VAL A 164 12.66 -0.90 2.60
CA VAL A 164 11.31 -0.50 2.17
C VAL A 164 10.45 -0.10 3.36
N ILE A 165 10.45 -0.89 4.43
CA ILE A 165 9.65 -0.58 5.63
C ILE A 165 10.14 0.70 6.31
N ARG A 166 11.44 0.91 6.42
CA ARG A 166 12.01 2.14 6.99
C ARG A 166 11.56 3.37 6.21
N LEU A 167 11.54 3.28 4.89
CA LEU A 167 11.04 4.33 4.02
C LEU A 167 9.55 4.60 4.27
N VAL A 168 8.73 3.56 4.37
CA VAL A 168 7.29 3.68 4.65
C VAL A 168 7.08 4.38 6.00
N VAL A 169 7.80 3.97 7.05
CA VAL A 169 7.71 4.58 8.39
C VAL A 169 8.12 6.06 8.36
N GLN A 170 9.19 6.42 7.64
CA GLN A 170 9.61 7.82 7.49
C GLN A 170 8.55 8.70 6.81
N HIS A 171 7.84 8.18 5.81
CA HIS A 171 6.79 8.92 5.11
C HIS A 171 5.45 8.91 5.86
N ALA A 172 5.22 7.94 6.74
CA ALA A 172 3.98 7.80 7.48
C ALA A 172 3.71 8.95 8.46
N THR A 173 4.71 9.80 8.77
CA THR A 173 4.49 11.02 9.58
C THR A 173 3.44 11.95 8.99
N THR A 174 3.23 11.91 7.69
CA THR A 174 2.26 12.75 6.95
C THR A 174 1.23 11.94 6.16
N LEU A 175 1.51 10.66 5.90
CA LEU A 175 0.64 9.75 5.16
C LEU A 175 -0.15 8.84 6.10
N GLY A 176 -1.39 8.53 5.74
CA GLY A 176 -2.07 7.36 6.29
C GLY A 176 -1.65 6.13 5.48
N VAL A 177 -1.20 5.07 6.14
CA VAL A 177 -0.70 3.87 5.46
C VAL A 177 -1.52 2.65 5.84
N LEU A 178 -1.92 1.84 4.86
CA LEU A 178 -2.35 0.46 5.05
C LEU A 178 -1.20 -0.45 4.62
N LEU A 179 -0.67 -1.24 5.54
CA LEU A 179 0.35 -2.25 5.27
C LEU A 179 -0.25 -3.64 5.40
N ILE A 180 -0.40 -4.32 4.26
CA ILE A 180 -0.83 -5.72 4.22
C ILE A 180 0.40 -6.60 4.20
N SER A 181 0.46 -7.57 5.12
CA SER A 181 1.52 -8.57 5.16
C SER A 181 1.02 -9.87 5.78
N HIS A 182 1.61 -10.99 5.36
CA HIS A 182 1.45 -12.29 6.01
C HIS A 182 2.49 -12.54 7.11
N ASP A 183 3.43 -11.60 7.32
CA ASP A 183 4.43 -11.64 8.40
C ASP A 183 3.95 -10.84 9.62
N PRO A 184 3.51 -11.52 10.72
CA PRO A 184 3.04 -10.85 11.93
C PRO A 184 4.11 -10.00 12.61
N ALA A 185 5.38 -10.47 12.60
CA ALA A 185 6.48 -9.74 13.24
C ALA A 185 6.75 -8.41 12.53
N LEU A 186 6.65 -8.39 11.19
CA LEU A 186 6.73 -7.17 10.41
C LEU A 186 5.62 -6.19 10.79
N LEU A 187 4.37 -6.67 10.90
CA LEU A 187 3.23 -5.83 11.25
C LEU A 187 3.36 -5.26 12.67
N GLU A 188 3.81 -6.06 13.65
CA GLU A 188 4.02 -5.60 15.03
C GLU A 188 5.06 -4.49 15.13
N VAL A 189 6.14 -4.58 14.36
CA VAL A 189 7.22 -3.58 14.41
C VAL A 189 6.88 -2.31 13.64
N ALA A 190 6.17 -2.43 12.52
CA ALA A 190 5.94 -1.33 11.59
C ALA A 190 4.64 -0.55 11.83
N CYS A 191 3.63 -1.16 12.47
CA CYS A 191 2.28 -0.61 12.50
C CYS A 191 1.91 -0.05 13.87
N THR A 192 1.10 1.01 13.87
CA THR A 192 0.53 1.61 15.08
C THR A 192 -0.61 0.76 15.66
N ARG A 193 -1.31 0.06 14.81
CA ARG A 193 -2.31 -0.95 15.16
C ARG A 193 -2.41 -2.00 14.06
N VAL A 194 -2.80 -3.21 14.42
CA VAL A 194 -2.94 -4.35 13.51
C VAL A 194 -4.36 -4.89 13.57
N HIS A 195 -4.88 -5.23 12.41
CA HIS A 195 -6.14 -5.94 12.24
C HIS A 195 -5.90 -7.28 11.56
N THR A 196 -6.76 -8.24 11.82
CA THR A 196 -6.77 -9.51 11.11
C THR A 196 -8.05 -9.63 10.30
N LEU A 197 -7.91 -9.97 9.01
CA LEU A 197 -9.03 -10.30 8.15
C LEU A 197 -9.16 -11.82 8.07
N HIS A 198 -10.29 -12.34 8.52
CA HIS A 198 -10.60 -13.76 8.50
C HIS A 198 -11.98 -13.99 7.87
N LYS A 199 -12.03 -14.78 6.78
CA LYS A 199 -13.28 -15.12 6.07
C LYS A 199 -14.16 -13.89 5.78
N GLY A 200 -13.54 -12.80 5.33
CA GLY A 200 -14.26 -11.59 4.94
C GLY A 200 -14.64 -10.65 6.09
N THR A 201 -14.39 -11.01 7.35
CA THR A 201 -14.66 -10.14 8.51
C THR A 201 -13.35 -9.64 9.12
N ILE A 202 -13.37 -8.40 9.65
CA ILE A 202 -12.20 -7.78 10.27
C ILE A 202 -12.33 -7.79 11.79
N SER A 203 -11.23 -8.13 12.46
CA SER A 203 -11.12 -8.03 13.92
C SER A 203 -9.85 -7.26 14.30
N PRO A 204 -9.89 -6.40 15.33
CA PRO A 204 -8.68 -5.81 15.88
C PRO A 204 -7.83 -6.93 16.50
N GLN A 205 -6.54 -6.95 16.18
CA GLN A 205 -5.58 -7.75 16.93
C GLN A 205 -5.27 -6.96 18.21
N LEU A 206 -5.58 -7.55 19.37
CA LEU A 206 -5.20 -6.96 20.64
C LEU A 206 -3.66 -6.86 20.68
N PRO A 207 -3.08 -5.73 21.14
CA PRO A 207 -1.65 -5.67 21.39
C PRO A 207 -1.30 -6.84 22.32
N GLN A 208 -0.38 -7.69 21.93
CA GLN A 208 0.14 -8.69 22.85
C GLN A 208 0.85 -7.91 23.98
N SER A 209 0.24 -7.88 25.16
CA SER A 209 0.81 -7.35 26.38
C SER A 209 1.99 -8.25 26.79
N GLY A 210 3.18 -7.90 26.32
CA GLY A 210 4.40 -8.69 26.49
C GLY A 210 5.67 -7.93 26.19
N LEU A 211 5.78 -6.70 26.68
CA LEU A 211 7.09 -6.13 26.98
C LEU A 211 7.22 -6.15 28.50
N SER A 212 7.80 -7.25 29.00
CA SER A 212 8.43 -7.27 30.32
C SER A 212 9.37 -6.08 30.45
N GLU A 213 9.22 -5.37 31.56
CA GLU A 213 10.06 -4.25 32.00
C GLU A 213 11.56 -4.61 31.85
N PRO A 214 12.39 -3.63 31.45
CA PRO A 214 13.84 -3.82 31.53
C PRO A 214 14.26 -3.90 33.01
N ILE A 215 14.98 -4.98 33.34
CA ILE A 215 15.76 -5.10 34.58
C ILE A 215 16.96 -4.17 34.53
#